data_d905e8ab577f56ec3b34279f16e4b7ee
#
_entry.id   d905e8ab577f56ec3b34279f16e4b7ee
#
_cell.length_a   1.000
_cell.length_b   1.000
_cell.length_c   1.000
_cell.angle_alpha   90.00
_cell.angle_beta   90.00
_cell.angle_gamma   90.00
#
_symmetry.space_group_name_H-M   'P 1'
#
loop_
_entity.id
_entity.type
_entity.pdbx_description
1 polymer ?
#
loop_
_entity_poly.entity_id
_entity_poly.type
_entity_poly.pdbx_seq_one_letter_code
_entity_poly.pdbx_strand_id
1 'polypeptide(L)'
;VNYAKLFSQLKRHEGLRLSAYKCSAGYWTIGYGRNLETNGLSTSEQYALLGEGHLTIQEVIDRLKVAPITEKQADVLFQNDLANVEENCYQAFCFAGHNDARRAVIINMVFQMGLKGVLSFTNTLKAFDAKNYNECADQMLDSKWFKKDTPSRAQELADQMRSGEWQ
;
A
#
# COMPACT_ATOMS: atom_id res chain seq x y z
N VAL A 1 9.02 -12.11 0.38
CA VAL A 1 9.42 -10.88 -0.36
C VAL A 1 10.56 -10.19 0.37
N ASN A 2 11.44 -9.50 -0.37
CA ASN A 2 12.44 -8.63 0.25
C ASN A 2 11.74 -7.41 0.86
N TYR A 3 11.49 -7.50 2.16
CA TYR A 3 10.70 -6.52 2.89
C TYR A 3 11.31 -5.11 2.85
N ALA A 4 12.65 -5.00 2.99
CA ALA A 4 13.31 -3.70 3.01
C ALA A 4 13.16 -2.95 1.68
N LYS A 5 13.26 -3.65 0.56
CA LYS A 5 13.06 -3.07 -0.78
C LYS A 5 11.60 -2.69 -1.01
N LEU A 6 10.66 -3.57 -0.66
CA LEU A 6 9.22 -3.30 -0.80
C LEU A 6 8.81 -2.09 0.07
N PHE A 7 9.27 -2.05 1.30
CA PHE A 7 9.01 -0.94 2.22
C PHE A 7 9.52 0.40 1.68
N SER A 8 10.77 0.43 1.18
CA SER A 8 11.36 1.63 0.58
C SER A 8 10.61 2.08 -0.67
N GLN A 9 10.23 1.15 -1.54
CA GLN A 9 9.46 1.45 -2.76
C GLN A 9 8.08 2.03 -2.42
N LEU A 10 7.36 1.43 -1.49
CA LEU A 10 6.05 1.91 -1.06
C LEU A 10 6.14 3.27 -0.38
N LYS A 11 7.12 3.52 0.49
CA LYS A 11 7.34 4.86 1.11
C LYS A 11 7.51 5.94 0.04
N ARG A 12 8.27 5.66 -1.02
CA ARG A 12 8.45 6.57 -2.15
C ARG A 12 7.15 6.85 -2.89
N HIS A 13 6.29 5.84 -3.04
CA HIS A 13 5.01 5.97 -3.74
C HIS A 13 3.94 6.70 -2.93
N GLU A 14 3.88 6.48 -1.61
CA GLU A 14 2.79 7.03 -0.78
C GLU A 14 3.06 8.46 -0.29
N GLY A 15 4.33 8.84 -0.11
CA GLY A 15 4.70 10.10 0.52
C GLY A 15 4.42 10.11 2.03
N LEU A 16 4.93 11.14 2.74
CA LEU A 16 4.82 11.23 4.20
C LEU A 16 4.11 12.51 4.63
N ARG A 17 3.13 12.38 5.51
CA ARG A 17 2.49 13.49 6.23
C ARG A 17 2.47 13.21 7.73
N LEU A 18 3.10 14.10 8.50
CA LEU A 18 3.25 13.92 9.96
C LEU A 18 2.06 14.44 10.78
N SER A 19 1.23 15.30 10.22
CA SER A 19 -0.03 15.75 10.82
C SER A 19 -1.22 15.20 10.05
N ALA A 20 -2.35 15.03 10.72
CA ALA A 20 -3.57 14.58 10.08
C ALA A 20 -4.03 15.58 9.00
N TYR A 21 -4.38 15.07 7.85
CA TYR A 21 -4.84 15.83 6.69
C TYR A 21 -6.00 15.13 6.00
N LYS A 22 -6.75 15.87 5.17
CA LYS A 22 -7.76 15.25 4.31
C LYS A 22 -7.12 14.80 2.99
N CYS A 23 -7.23 13.52 2.68
CA CYS A 23 -6.81 12.98 1.38
C CYS A 23 -7.76 13.42 0.26
N SER A 24 -7.43 13.12 -1.00
CA SER A 24 -8.26 13.48 -2.17
C SER A 24 -9.69 12.94 -2.12
N ALA A 25 -9.91 11.81 -1.42
CA ALA A 25 -11.24 11.23 -1.18
C ALA A 25 -12.00 11.86 0.00
N GLY A 26 -11.39 12.85 0.69
CA GLY A 26 -12.01 13.59 1.79
C GLY A 26 -11.88 12.96 3.17
N TYR A 27 -11.17 11.84 3.30
CA TYR A 27 -10.94 11.15 4.59
C TYR A 27 -9.73 11.72 5.34
N TRP A 28 -9.86 11.78 6.67
CA TRP A 28 -8.73 12.10 7.53
C TRP A 28 -7.67 10.99 7.49
N THR A 29 -6.45 11.39 7.21
CA THR A 29 -5.34 10.48 6.88
C THR A 29 -4.07 10.96 7.59
N ILE A 30 -3.15 10.05 7.92
CA ILE A 30 -1.86 10.35 8.53
C ILE A 30 -0.75 9.44 8.02
N GLY A 31 0.50 9.86 8.19
CA GLY A 31 1.68 9.07 7.84
C GLY A 31 1.79 8.82 6.35
N TYR A 32 1.94 7.57 5.98
CA TYR A 32 2.00 7.10 4.60
C TYR A 32 0.63 6.62 4.07
N GLY A 33 -0.44 7.36 4.38
CA GLY A 33 -1.76 7.08 3.84
C GLY A 33 -2.71 6.31 4.78
N ARG A 34 -2.42 6.20 6.09
CA ARG A 34 -3.34 5.56 7.05
C ARG A 34 -4.63 6.37 7.15
N ASN A 35 -5.74 5.78 6.72
CA ASN A 35 -7.08 6.37 6.89
C ASN A 35 -7.55 6.22 8.35
N LEU A 36 -7.72 7.35 9.03
CA LEU A 36 -8.10 7.39 10.44
C LEU A 36 -9.59 7.12 10.66
N GLU A 37 -10.44 7.31 9.65
CA GLU A 37 -11.89 7.15 9.77
C GLU A 37 -12.32 5.71 9.49
N THR A 38 -11.64 5.00 8.57
CA THR A 38 -12.00 3.62 8.21
C THR A 38 -11.12 2.57 8.90
N ASN A 39 -9.80 2.80 8.97
CA ASN A 39 -8.86 1.87 9.59
C ASN A 39 -8.60 2.23 11.06
N GLY A 40 -8.65 3.53 11.39
CA GLY A 40 -8.40 4.03 12.73
C GLY A 40 -6.96 3.78 13.22
N LEU A 41 -6.80 3.88 14.53
CA LEU A 41 -5.63 3.43 15.26
C LEU A 41 -6.04 2.35 16.27
N SER A 42 -5.32 1.25 16.32
CA SER A 42 -5.49 0.27 17.40
C SER A 42 -5.15 0.90 18.76
N THR A 43 -5.62 0.30 19.85
CA THR A 43 -5.32 0.79 21.21
C THR A 43 -3.81 0.91 21.45
N SER A 44 -3.01 -0.07 20.98
CA SER A 44 -1.55 -0.02 21.09
C SER A 44 -0.91 1.09 20.27
N GLU A 45 -1.42 1.36 19.06
CA GLU A 45 -0.99 2.50 18.25
C GLU A 45 -1.36 3.84 18.89
N GLN A 46 -2.55 3.94 19.49
CA GLN A 46 -2.96 5.14 20.23
C GLN A 46 -2.00 5.42 21.39
N TYR A 47 -1.65 4.39 22.19
CA TYR A 47 -0.64 4.55 23.26
C TYR A 47 0.73 4.98 22.71
N ALA A 48 1.19 4.36 21.63
CA ALA A 48 2.49 4.65 21.04
C ALA A 48 2.58 6.06 20.43
N LEU A 49 1.48 6.57 19.86
CA LEU A 49 1.46 7.87 19.19
C LEU A 49 1.00 9.01 20.11
N LEU A 50 0.05 8.74 21.00
CA LEU A 50 -0.67 9.76 21.76
C LEU A 50 -0.49 9.63 23.29
N GLY A 51 0.15 8.55 23.75
CA GLY A 51 0.36 8.29 25.17
C GLY A 51 -0.89 7.83 25.94
N GLU A 52 -2.00 7.62 25.24
CA GLU A 52 -3.30 7.25 25.79
C GLU A 52 -4.04 6.34 24.81
N GLY A 53 -4.85 5.41 25.32
CA GLY A 53 -5.66 4.49 24.52
C GLY A 53 -7.16 4.68 24.73
N HIS A 54 -7.95 3.91 23.97
CA HIS A 54 -9.42 3.93 24.02
C HIS A 54 -10.06 5.28 23.61
N LEU A 55 -9.34 6.08 22.82
CA LEU A 55 -9.84 7.32 22.24
C LEU A 55 -10.81 7.02 21.09
N THR A 56 -11.81 7.85 20.96
CA THR A 56 -12.70 7.87 19.78
C THR A 56 -11.92 8.30 18.53
N ILE A 57 -12.43 7.97 17.35
CA ILE A 57 -11.88 8.41 16.06
C ILE A 57 -11.74 9.94 16.03
N GLN A 58 -12.74 10.67 16.52
CA GLN A 58 -12.71 12.14 16.50
C GLN A 58 -11.62 12.70 17.42
N GLU A 59 -11.45 12.15 18.62
CA GLU A 59 -10.39 12.55 19.55
C GLU A 59 -8.99 12.29 18.96
N VAL A 60 -8.80 11.13 18.31
CA VAL A 60 -7.55 10.81 17.59
C VAL A 60 -7.28 11.85 16.52
N ILE A 61 -8.27 12.14 15.67
CA ILE A 61 -8.13 13.11 14.57
C ILE A 61 -7.79 14.50 15.13
N ASP A 62 -8.49 14.96 16.14
CA ASP A 62 -8.29 16.31 16.69
C ASP A 62 -6.90 16.49 17.33
N ARG A 63 -6.38 15.46 17.98
CA ARG A 63 -5.01 15.46 18.50
C ARG A 63 -3.95 15.45 17.36
N LEU A 64 -4.14 14.62 16.34
CA LEU A 64 -3.18 14.48 15.24
C LEU A 64 -3.18 15.65 14.25
N LYS A 65 -4.18 16.51 14.28
CA LYS A 65 -4.17 17.79 13.55
C LYS A 65 -3.19 18.79 14.14
N VAL A 66 -3.06 18.81 15.46
CA VAL A 66 -2.28 19.84 16.19
C VAL A 66 -0.94 19.33 16.70
N ALA A 67 -0.79 18.02 16.89
CA ALA A 67 0.45 17.39 17.34
C ALA A 67 0.95 16.41 16.27
N PRO A 68 1.98 16.77 15.49
CA PRO A 68 2.53 15.88 14.48
C PRO A 68 3.18 14.64 15.12
N ILE A 69 3.05 13.50 14.44
CA ILE A 69 3.82 12.30 14.77
C ILE A 69 5.25 12.40 14.23
N THR A 70 6.14 11.60 14.75
CA THR A 70 7.49 11.45 14.20
C THR A 70 7.49 10.53 12.97
N GLU A 71 8.50 10.63 12.12
CA GLU A 71 8.68 9.70 10.99
C GLU A 71 8.77 8.25 11.49
N LYS A 72 9.46 8.00 12.61
CA LYS A 72 9.54 6.67 13.22
C LYS A 72 8.15 6.12 13.62
N GLN A 73 7.28 6.95 14.14
CA GLN A 73 5.90 6.57 14.45
C GLN A 73 5.09 6.29 13.18
N ALA A 74 5.27 7.11 12.14
CA ALA A 74 4.66 6.87 10.83
C ALA A 74 5.16 5.54 10.22
N ASP A 75 6.45 5.21 10.36
CA ASP A 75 7.02 3.94 9.91
C ASP A 75 6.39 2.74 10.63
N VAL A 76 6.11 2.84 11.92
CA VAL A 76 5.42 1.77 12.68
C VAL A 76 4.01 1.55 12.14
N LEU A 77 3.22 2.61 11.94
CA LEU A 77 1.89 2.49 11.35
C LEU A 77 1.96 1.83 9.96
N PHE A 78 2.92 2.25 9.15
CA PHE A 78 3.10 1.75 7.81
C PHE A 78 3.52 0.27 7.77
N GLN A 79 4.37 -0.17 8.70
CA GLN A 79 4.73 -1.57 8.87
C GLN A 79 3.52 -2.43 9.22
N ASN A 80 2.65 -1.94 10.12
CA ASN A 80 1.42 -2.64 10.48
C ASN A 80 0.47 -2.77 9.28
N ASP A 81 0.31 -1.69 8.50
CA ASP A 81 -0.50 -1.71 7.27
C ASP A 81 0.04 -2.70 6.25
N LEU A 82 1.35 -2.68 6.02
CA LEU A 82 1.99 -3.57 5.06
C LEU A 82 1.89 -5.03 5.48
N ALA A 83 2.04 -5.34 6.77
CA ALA A 83 1.89 -6.70 7.28
C ALA A 83 0.48 -7.26 7.01
N ASN A 84 -0.56 -6.46 7.24
CA ASN A 84 -1.94 -6.83 6.95
C ASN A 84 -2.18 -7.05 5.43
N VAL A 85 -1.61 -6.17 4.59
CA VAL A 85 -1.70 -6.30 3.14
C VAL A 85 -0.99 -7.56 2.65
N GLU A 86 0.23 -7.83 3.14
CA GLU A 86 0.97 -9.04 2.79
C GLU A 86 0.21 -10.30 3.15
N GLU A 87 -0.34 -10.39 4.37
CA GLU A 87 -1.15 -11.52 4.80
C GLU A 87 -2.32 -11.77 3.85
N ASN A 88 -3.09 -10.72 3.53
CA ASN A 88 -4.19 -10.81 2.57
C ASN A 88 -3.73 -11.27 1.18
N CYS A 89 -2.57 -10.82 0.72
CA CYS A 89 -1.99 -11.23 -0.56
C CYS A 89 -1.61 -12.71 -0.56
N TYR A 90 -0.96 -13.20 0.51
CA TYR A 90 -0.58 -14.62 0.61
C TYR A 90 -1.78 -15.56 0.74
N GLN A 91 -2.91 -15.07 1.25
CA GLN A 91 -4.16 -15.83 1.28
C GLN A 91 -4.88 -15.83 -0.09
N ALA A 92 -4.77 -14.75 -0.86
CA ALA A 92 -5.53 -14.57 -2.10
C ALA A 92 -4.80 -15.02 -3.37
N PHE A 93 -3.46 -15.00 -3.39
CA PHE A 93 -2.65 -15.23 -4.59
C PHE A 93 -1.64 -16.37 -4.39
N CYS A 94 -1.43 -17.17 -5.44
CA CYS A 94 -0.37 -18.17 -5.45
C CYS A 94 0.96 -17.53 -5.85
N PHE A 95 1.85 -17.30 -4.88
CA PHE A 95 3.18 -16.72 -5.13
C PHE A 95 4.27 -17.75 -5.43
N ALA A 96 3.94 -19.04 -5.49
CA ALA A 96 4.91 -20.10 -5.74
C ALA A 96 5.56 -19.97 -7.14
N GLY A 97 6.90 -19.95 -7.17
CA GLY A 97 7.67 -19.86 -8.41
C GLY A 97 7.76 -18.47 -9.04
N HIS A 98 7.22 -17.43 -8.36
CA HIS A 98 7.47 -16.03 -8.72
C HIS A 98 8.65 -15.49 -7.89
N ASN A 99 9.50 -14.67 -8.48
CA ASN A 99 10.56 -14.02 -7.72
C ASN A 99 10.04 -12.87 -6.84
N ASP A 100 10.88 -12.39 -5.94
CA ASP A 100 10.51 -11.37 -4.96
C ASP A 100 10.04 -10.05 -5.58
N ALA A 101 10.70 -9.61 -6.67
CA ALA A 101 10.32 -8.36 -7.33
C ALA A 101 8.91 -8.44 -7.93
N ARG A 102 8.55 -9.56 -8.54
CA ARG A 102 7.21 -9.78 -9.12
C ARG A 102 6.11 -9.93 -8.07
N ARG A 103 6.40 -10.63 -6.97
CA ARG A 103 5.48 -10.71 -5.82
C ARG A 103 5.21 -9.32 -5.24
N ALA A 104 6.26 -8.51 -5.11
CA ALA A 104 6.17 -7.14 -4.62
C ALA A 104 5.27 -6.26 -5.49
N VAL A 105 5.23 -6.47 -6.81
CA VAL A 105 4.29 -5.74 -7.69
C VAL A 105 2.85 -5.97 -7.27
N ILE A 106 2.44 -7.22 -7.07
CA ILE A 106 1.06 -7.54 -6.64
C ILE A 106 0.76 -6.94 -5.26
N ILE A 107 1.68 -7.06 -4.31
CA ILE A 107 1.52 -6.49 -2.96
C ILE A 107 1.41 -4.95 -3.03
N ASN A 108 2.22 -4.31 -3.86
CA ASN A 108 2.19 -2.86 -4.07
C ASN A 108 0.86 -2.39 -4.67
N MET A 109 0.32 -3.13 -5.65
CA MET A 109 -1.01 -2.87 -6.21
C MET A 109 -2.10 -3.02 -5.15
N VAL A 110 -2.06 -4.08 -4.33
CA VAL A 110 -3.04 -4.29 -3.24
C VAL A 110 -2.93 -3.20 -2.18
N PHE A 111 -1.72 -2.77 -1.85
CA PHE A 111 -1.51 -1.65 -0.91
C PHE A 111 -2.20 -0.38 -1.40
N GLN A 112 -2.09 -0.06 -2.69
CA GLN A 112 -2.66 1.16 -3.28
C GLN A 112 -4.17 1.11 -3.47
N MET A 113 -4.70 0.03 -4.03
CA MET A 113 -6.10 -0.03 -4.49
C MET A 113 -6.97 -1.06 -3.77
N GLY A 114 -6.40 -1.73 -2.77
CA GLY A 114 -7.06 -2.79 -2.01
C GLY A 114 -7.15 -4.11 -2.75
N LEU A 115 -7.38 -5.20 -2.02
CA LEU A 115 -7.48 -6.53 -2.58
C LEU A 115 -8.59 -6.64 -3.64
N LYS A 116 -9.78 -6.09 -3.36
CA LYS A 116 -10.91 -6.09 -4.30
C LYS A 116 -10.57 -5.38 -5.60
N GLY A 117 -9.82 -4.27 -5.52
CA GLY A 117 -9.35 -3.53 -6.69
C GLY A 117 -8.46 -4.40 -7.57
N VAL A 118 -7.46 -5.07 -6.97
CA VAL A 118 -6.54 -5.94 -7.72
C VAL A 118 -7.23 -7.17 -8.29
N LEU A 119 -8.17 -7.78 -7.57
CA LEU A 119 -8.94 -8.91 -8.08
C LEU A 119 -9.77 -8.59 -9.34
N SER A 120 -10.06 -7.32 -9.59
CA SER A 120 -10.73 -6.90 -10.84
C SER A 120 -9.81 -6.91 -12.08
N PHE A 121 -8.49 -6.99 -11.88
CA PHE A 121 -7.48 -7.10 -12.96
C PHE A 121 -7.36 -8.55 -13.47
N THR A 122 -8.47 -9.11 -13.94
CA THR A 122 -8.58 -10.54 -14.25
C THR A 122 -7.57 -11.03 -15.29
N ASN A 123 -7.30 -10.26 -16.34
CA ASN A 123 -6.32 -10.64 -17.38
C ASN A 123 -4.90 -10.54 -16.87
N THR A 124 -4.58 -9.50 -16.09
CA THR A 124 -3.28 -9.34 -15.43
C THR A 124 -2.99 -10.55 -14.51
N LEU A 125 -3.96 -10.93 -13.67
CA LEU A 125 -3.80 -12.06 -12.74
C LEU A 125 -3.68 -13.40 -13.48
N LYS A 126 -4.46 -13.63 -14.54
CA LYS A 126 -4.30 -14.84 -15.38
C LYS A 126 -2.90 -14.93 -16.00
N ALA A 127 -2.37 -13.82 -16.51
CA ALA A 127 -1.03 -13.77 -17.06
C ALA A 127 0.04 -13.97 -15.97
N PHE A 128 -0.17 -13.40 -14.77
CA PHE A 128 0.69 -13.61 -13.61
C PHE A 128 0.77 -15.10 -13.23
N ASP A 129 -0.38 -15.75 -13.02
CA ASP A 129 -0.46 -17.17 -12.65
C ASP A 129 0.19 -18.08 -13.73
N ALA A 130 0.04 -17.73 -14.99
CA ALA A 130 0.69 -18.42 -16.12
C ALA A 130 2.19 -18.07 -16.25
N LYS A 131 2.74 -17.20 -15.42
CA LYS A 131 4.12 -16.67 -15.50
C LYS A 131 4.45 -16.00 -16.84
N ASN A 132 3.42 -15.51 -17.54
CA ASN A 132 3.59 -14.69 -18.73
C ASN A 132 3.73 -13.22 -18.34
N TYR A 133 4.91 -12.85 -17.89
CA TYR A 133 5.14 -11.53 -17.26
C TYR A 133 5.11 -10.37 -18.26
N ASN A 134 5.40 -10.61 -19.54
CA ASN A 134 5.24 -9.59 -20.58
C ASN A 134 3.77 -9.25 -20.77
N GLU A 135 2.93 -10.26 -20.96
CA GLU A 135 1.46 -10.07 -21.05
C GLU A 135 0.89 -9.45 -19.76
N CYS A 136 1.36 -9.92 -18.59
CA CYS A 136 0.95 -9.35 -17.31
C CYS A 136 1.21 -7.83 -17.26
N ALA A 137 2.41 -7.41 -17.63
CA ALA A 137 2.79 -6.00 -17.69
C ALA A 137 1.97 -5.22 -18.74
N ASP A 138 1.72 -5.79 -19.91
CA ASP A 138 0.92 -5.17 -20.96
C ASP A 138 -0.53 -4.94 -20.49
N GLN A 139 -1.11 -5.92 -19.79
CA GLN A 139 -2.46 -5.79 -19.19
C GLN A 139 -2.51 -4.77 -18.04
N MET A 140 -1.43 -4.62 -17.26
CA MET A 140 -1.31 -3.55 -16.26
C MET A 140 -1.37 -2.17 -16.95
N LEU A 141 -0.66 -1.98 -18.06
CA LEU A 141 -0.61 -0.74 -18.82
C LEU A 141 -1.89 -0.48 -19.64
N ASP A 142 -2.67 -1.52 -19.96
CA ASP A 142 -3.99 -1.35 -20.61
C ASP A 142 -5.12 -1.12 -19.60
N SER A 143 -4.86 -0.52 -18.48
CA SER A 143 -5.81 -0.28 -17.41
C SER A 143 -6.13 1.21 -17.21
N LYS A 144 -7.27 1.50 -16.56
CA LYS A 144 -7.58 2.84 -16.07
C LYS A 144 -6.52 3.33 -15.08
N TRP A 145 -5.99 2.43 -14.28
CA TRP A 145 -4.96 2.70 -13.30
C TRP A 145 -3.71 3.36 -13.93
N PHE A 146 -3.23 2.82 -15.06
CA PHE A 146 -2.16 3.45 -15.85
C PHE A 146 -2.63 4.71 -16.56
N LYS A 147 -3.78 4.64 -17.28
CA LYS A 147 -4.22 5.70 -18.19
C LYS A 147 -4.65 6.99 -17.47
N LYS A 148 -5.10 6.89 -16.21
CA LYS A 148 -5.73 8.00 -15.48
C LYS A 148 -5.27 8.19 -14.05
N ASP A 149 -5.15 7.11 -13.28
CA ASP A 149 -5.04 7.23 -11.83
C ASP A 149 -3.60 7.53 -11.37
N THR A 150 -2.63 6.67 -11.68
CA THR A 150 -1.21 6.81 -11.31
C THR A 150 -0.26 6.28 -12.40
N PRO A 151 -0.12 6.98 -13.54
CA PRO A 151 0.66 6.50 -14.68
C PRO A 151 2.10 6.11 -14.34
N SER A 152 2.82 6.97 -13.60
CA SER A 152 4.23 6.74 -13.28
C SER A 152 4.44 5.51 -12.41
N ARG A 153 3.60 5.31 -11.38
CA ARG A 153 3.66 4.12 -10.51
C ARG A 153 3.31 2.85 -11.29
N ALA A 154 2.28 2.91 -12.12
CA ALA A 154 1.86 1.79 -12.93
C ALA A 154 2.93 1.38 -13.94
N GLN A 155 3.62 2.34 -14.57
CA GLN A 155 4.73 2.09 -15.48
C GLN A 155 5.90 1.42 -14.75
N GLU A 156 6.33 1.98 -13.62
CA GLU A 156 7.41 1.41 -12.79
C GLU A 156 7.12 -0.05 -12.42
N LEU A 157 5.90 -0.32 -11.93
CA LEU A 157 5.51 -1.67 -11.53
C LEU A 157 5.34 -2.63 -12.72
N ALA A 158 4.92 -2.15 -13.89
CA ALA A 158 4.87 -2.96 -15.11
C ALA A 158 6.29 -3.32 -15.60
N ASP A 159 7.24 -2.40 -15.53
CA ASP A 159 8.64 -2.66 -15.89
C ASP A 159 9.29 -3.64 -14.90
N GLN A 160 8.98 -3.51 -13.59
CA GLN A 160 9.40 -4.47 -12.57
C GLN A 160 8.78 -5.86 -12.80
N MET A 161 7.50 -5.93 -13.17
CA MET A 161 6.84 -7.19 -13.52
C MET A 161 7.52 -7.88 -14.71
N ARG A 162 7.81 -7.11 -15.75
CA ARG A 162 8.42 -7.59 -17.00
C ARG A 162 9.84 -8.09 -16.78
N SER A 163 10.70 -7.25 -16.20
CA SER A 163 12.10 -7.57 -15.97
C SER A 163 12.32 -8.59 -14.84
N GLY A 164 11.49 -8.56 -13.80
CA GLY A 164 11.72 -9.29 -12.56
C GLY A 164 12.81 -8.67 -11.68
N GLU A 165 13.20 -7.43 -11.99
CA GLU A 165 14.16 -6.65 -11.22
C GLU A 165 13.46 -5.49 -10.52
N TRP A 166 13.94 -5.12 -9.33
CA TRP A 166 13.43 -3.98 -8.58
C TRP A 166 13.71 -2.66 -9.31
N GLN A 167 12.72 -1.78 -9.35
CA GLN A 167 12.79 -0.44 -9.94
C GLN A 167 12.96 0.64 -8.86
#